data_3dde3cd2770c3611a53afd4357f82633
#
_entry.id   3dde3cd2770c3611a53afd4357f82633
#
_cell.length_a   1.000
_cell.length_b   1.000
_cell.length_c   1.000
_cell.angle_alpha   90.00
_cell.angle_beta   90.00
_cell.angle_gamma   90.00
#
_symmetry.space_group_name_H-M   'P 1'
#
loop_
_entity.id
_entity.type
_entity.pdbx_description
1 polymer ?
#
loop_
_entity_poly.entity_id
_entity_poly.type
_entity_poly.pdbx_seq_one_letter_code
_entity_poly.pdbx_strand_id
1 'polypeptide(L)'
;MLPTYHRTSTIQGQRVFYREAGPAEAPVVLLLHGFPTSSHMFRHLIPALADRYHAIAPDHIGFGQSAMPEADEFEYTFDNLAEITGDLLDSLGISRFSIYVHDHGAPIGWRLTLDPSYEVTAIISQSGNAYMEGLVQPFWEDLFAYATAPGADTEPGARAKVNAETTRWQYENGASDRSLVSPDTWLHDQTLLDRPGNDEVQLALFRDYPTNIDGYPQLQEYFRTSQVPLLAVWGAGDEIFGPDGARAFTRDLPDSEVHAAGWALRPGDAPRRHQRLHPRVPRPRPGLRCSRS
;
A
#
# COMPACT_ATOMS: atom_id res chain seq x y z
N MET A 1 4.27 -0.96 -25.58
CA MET A 1 3.78 -1.21 -24.21
C MET A 1 2.57 -2.13 -24.29
N LEU A 2 2.50 -3.13 -23.42
CA LEU A 2 1.30 -3.99 -23.30
C LEU A 2 0.15 -3.18 -22.70
N PRO A 3 -1.11 -3.48 -23.05
CA PRO A 3 -2.26 -2.75 -22.53
C PRO A 3 -2.47 -3.05 -21.04
N THR A 4 -3.00 -2.05 -20.32
CA THR A 4 -3.55 -2.24 -18.98
C THR A 4 -5.05 -2.46 -19.10
N TYR A 5 -5.53 -3.57 -18.58
CA TYR A 5 -6.94 -3.91 -18.52
C TYR A 5 -7.54 -3.41 -17.20
N HIS A 6 -8.79 -2.99 -17.25
CA HIS A 6 -9.59 -2.55 -16.11
C HIS A 6 -10.67 -3.61 -15.90
N ARG A 7 -10.58 -4.31 -14.79
CA ARG A 7 -11.41 -5.48 -14.53
C ARG A 7 -12.20 -5.32 -13.24
N THR A 8 -13.22 -6.14 -13.10
CA THR A 8 -13.99 -6.27 -11.87
C THR A 8 -14.22 -7.74 -11.55
N SER A 9 -14.17 -8.07 -10.26
CA SER A 9 -14.58 -9.36 -9.72
C SER A 9 -15.59 -9.16 -8.59
N THR A 10 -16.46 -10.13 -8.34
CA THR A 10 -17.34 -10.12 -7.18
C THR A 10 -16.75 -11.04 -6.13
N ILE A 11 -16.31 -10.45 -5.01
CA ILE A 11 -15.66 -11.15 -3.91
C ILE A 11 -16.50 -10.92 -2.65
N GLN A 12 -16.95 -11.97 -2.00
CA GLN A 12 -17.85 -11.92 -0.83
C GLN A 12 -19.08 -11.00 -1.05
N GLY A 13 -19.61 -10.99 -2.28
CA GLY A 13 -20.73 -10.12 -2.67
C GLY A 13 -20.33 -8.68 -3.00
N GLN A 14 -19.10 -8.26 -2.76
CA GLN A 14 -18.60 -6.93 -3.06
C GLN A 14 -17.94 -6.86 -4.43
N ARG A 15 -18.17 -5.76 -5.17
CA ARG A 15 -17.49 -5.50 -6.45
C ARG A 15 -16.08 -4.96 -6.18
N VAL A 16 -15.07 -5.76 -6.51
CA VAL A 16 -13.66 -5.37 -6.44
C VAL A 16 -13.19 -5.01 -7.84
N PHE A 17 -12.75 -3.78 -8.03
CA PHE A 17 -12.08 -3.31 -9.25
C PHE A 17 -10.58 -3.57 -9.13
N TYR A 18 -9.94 -3.96 -10.25
CA TYR A 18 -8.49 -4.07 -10.31
C TYR A 18 -7.95 -3.75 -11.72
N ARG A 19 -6.69 -3.31 -11.76
CA ARG A 19 -5.93 -3.15 -12.99
C ARG A 19 -5.05 -4.36 -13.19
N GLU A 20 -4.97 -4.83 -14.44
CA GLU A 20 -4.22 -6.01 -14.81
C GLU A 20 -3.40 -5.75 -16.08
N ALA A 21 -2.14 -6.18 -16.11
CA ALA A 21 -1.31 -6.11 -17.31
C ALA A 21 -0.21 -7.18 -17.29
N GLY A 22 0.24 -7.55 -18.48
CA GLY A 22 1.31 -8.54 -18.67
C GLY A 22 0.79 -9.94 -18.98
N PRO A 23 1.71 -10.88 -19.33
CA PRO A 23 1.34 -12.26 -19.62
C PRO A 23 0.87 -12.98 -18.36
N ALA A 24 -0.22 -13.74 -18.45
CA ALA A 24 -0.78 -14.47 -17.31
C ALA A 24 0.19 -15.49 -16.68
N GLU A 25 1.11 -16.04 -17.47
CA GLU A 25 2.12 -17.02 -17.01
C GLU A 25 3.40 -16.36 -16.45
N ALA A 26 3.50 -15.02 -16.51
CA ALA A 26 4.64 -14.31 -15.96
C ALA A 26 4.60 -14.28 -14.42
N PRO A 27 5.76 -14.09 -13.73
CA PRO A 27 5.76 -13.89 -12.29
C PRO A 27 4.83 -12.74 -11.87
N VAL A 28 3.99 -13.00 -10.86
CA VAL A 28 2.99 -12.02 -10.40
C VAL A 28 3.64 -10.95 -9.54
N VAL A 29 3.22 -9.69 -9.76
CA VAL A 29 3.47 -8.55 -8.87
C VAL A 29 2.13 -7.99 -8.42
N LEU A 30 1.81 -8.15 -7.14
CA LEU A 30 0.66 -7.54 -6.49
C LEU A 30 1.03 -6.12 -6.06
N LEU A 31 0.22 -5.13 -6.46
CA LEU A 31 0.45 -3.71 -6.20
C LEU A 31 -0.68 -3.18 -5.29
N LEU A 32 -0.37 -2.92 -4.03
CA LEU A 32 -1.33 -2.45 -3.03
C LEU A 32 -1.13 -0.97 -2.76
N HIS A 33 -2.15 -0.18 -3.10
CA HIS A 33 -2.18 1.26 -2.90
C HIS A 33 -2.50 1.62 -1.45
N GLY A 34 -2.30 2.90 -1.10
CA GLY A 34 -2.64 3.42 0.20
C GLY A 34 -3.70 4.53 0.17
N PHE A 35 -3.80 5.23 1.30
CA PHE A 35 -4.59 6.43 1.47
C PHE A 35 -3.82 7.66 0.92
N PRO A 36 -4.46 8.65 0.30
CA PRO A 36 -5.88 8.74 -0.05
C PRO A 36 -6.21 8.24 -1.46
N THR A 37 -5.35 7.45 -2.08
CA THR A 37 -5.37 7.11 -3.50
C THR A 37 -6.09 5.79 -3.83
N SER A 38 -5.79 5.24 -4.99
CA SER A 38 -6.30 3.97 -5.51
C SER A 38 -5.23 3.32 -6.40
N SER A 39 -5.53 2.20 -7.05
CA SER A 39 -4.63 1.60 -8.04
C SER A 39 -4.27 2.56 -9.19
N HIS A 40 -4.95 3.70 -9.31
CA HIS A 40 -4.61 4.78 -10.24
C HIS A 40 -3.18 5.32 -10.02
N MET A 41 -2.66 5.26 -8.79
CA MET A 41 -1.28 5.64 -8.50
C MET A 41 -0.26 4.84 -9.31
N PHE A 42 -0.59 3.60 -9.68
CA PHE A 42 0.27 2.69 -10.44
C PHE A 42 0.13 2.81 -11.96
N ARG A 43 -0.64 3.81 -12.49
CA ARG A 43 -0.94 3.98 -13.92
C ARG A 43 0.29 4.03 -14.85
N HIS A 44 1.45 4.45 -14.32
CA HIS A 44 2.71 4.45 -15.05
C HIS A 44 3.61 3.26 -14.71
N LEU A 45 3.47 2.69 -13.52
CA LEU A 45 4.26 1.54 -13.09
C LEU A 45 3.78 0.25 -13.75
N ILE A 46 2.47 0.02 -13.80
CA ILE A 46 1.87 -1.18 -14.40
C ILE A 46 2.37 -1.41 -15.83
N PRO A 47 2.28 -0.44 -16.77
CA PRO A 47 2.78 -0.63 -18.13
C PRO A 47 4.29 -0.85 -18.22
N ALA A 48 5.05 -0.36 -17.23
CA ALA A 48 6.50 -0.53 -17.17
C ALA A 48 6.93 -1.92 -16.67
N LEU A 49 6.06 -2.61 -15.96
CA LEU A 49 6.27 -3.98 -15.48
C LEU A 49 5.77 -5.05 -16.45
N ALA A 50 4.76 -4.70 -17.27
CA ALA A 50 3.97 -5.63 -18.05
C ALA A 50 4.73 -6.45 -19.11
N ASP A 51 5.95 -6.07 -19.49
CA ASP A 51 6.79 -6.83 -20.40
C ASP A 51 7.42 -8.08 -19.75
N ARG A 52 7.46 -8.15 -18.41
CA ARG A 52 8.13 -9.20 -17.65
C ARG A 52 7.31 -9.80 -16.52
N TYR A 53 6.29 -9.10 -16.07
CA TYR A 53 5.50 -9.48 -14.90
C TYR A 53 4.01 -9.45 -15.22
N HIS A 54 3.24 -10.28 -14.55
CA HIS A 54 1.79 -10.18 -14.47
C HIS A 54 1.46 -9.25 -13.29
N ALA A 55 1.14 -8.00 -13.60
CA ALA A 55 0.85 -6.97 -12.61
C ALA A 55 -0.66 -6.99 -12.27
N ILE A 56 -0.98 -7.09 -10.99
CA ILE A 56 -2.34 -7.02 -10.43
C ILE A 56 -2.38 -5.89 -9.41
N ALA A 57 -3.29 -4.94 -9.58
CA ALA A 57 -3.44 -3.78 -8.71
C ALA A 57 -4.92 -3.57 -8.36
N PRO A 58 -5.42 -4.14 -7.26
CA PRO A 58 -6.79 -3.92 -6.81
C PRO A 58 -6.98 -2.53 -6.23
N ASP A 59 -8.21 -2.01 -6.31
CA ASP A 59 -8.70 -0.95 -5.44
C ASP A 59 -9.31 -1.61 -4.19
N HIS A 60 -8.91 -1.20 -3.01
CA HIS A 60 -9.49 -1.71 -1.77
C HIS A 60 -10.97 -1.33 -1.66
N ILE A 61 -11.77 -2.12 -0.92
CA ILE A 61 -13.15 -1.76 -0.62
C ILE A 61 -13.18 -0.40 0.13
N GLY A 62 -14.06 0.50 -0.31
CA GLY A 62 -14.08 1.89 0.16
C GLY A 62 -13.21 2.86 -0.65
N PHE A 63 -12.35 2.35 -1.54
CA PHE A 63 -11.42 3.14 -2.34
C PHE A 63 -11.66 2.98 -3.85
N GLY A 64 -11.15 3.95 -4.60
CA GLY A 64 -11.10 3.88 -6.06
C GLY A 64 -12.42 3.56 -6.71
N GLN A 65 -12.38 2.59 -7.62
CA GLN A 65 -13.55 2.11 -8.37
C GLN A 65 -14.19 0.86 -7.74
N SER A 66 -13.68 0.36 -6.61
CA SER A 66 -14.30 -0.72 -5.86
C SER A 66 -15.60 -0.30 -5.18
N ALA A 67 -16.37 -1.28 -4.71
CA ALA A 67 -17.56 -1.02 -3.92
C ALA A 67 -17.21 -0.23 -2.65
N MET A 68 -18.19 0.52 -2.18
CA MET A 68 -18.15 1.23 -0.91
C MET A 68 -19.50 0.98 -0.20
N PRO A 69 -19.69 -0.22 0.37
CA PRO A 69 -20.88 -0.52 1.16
C PRO A 69 -20.97 0.39 2.39
N GLU A 70 -22.18 0.56 2.90
CA GLU A 70 -22.39 1.30 4.15
C GLU A 70 -21.68 0.59 5.32
N ALA A 71 -21.31 1.36 6.36
CA ALA A 71 -20.51 0.84 7.48
C ALA A 71 -21.26 -0.22 8.34
N ASP A 72 -22.58 -0.31 8.20
CA ASP A 72 -23.41 -1.37 8.81
C ASP A 72 -23.51 -2.64 7.95
N GLU A 73 -23.11 -2.56 6.67
CA GLU A 73 -23.09 -3.69 5.74
C GLU A 73 -21.68 -4.30 5.60
N PHE A 74 -20.64 -3.53 5.88
CA PHE A 74 -19.24 -3.97 5.80
C PHE A 74 -18.40 -3.32 6.89
N GLU A 75 -17.73 -4.14 7.69
CA GLU A 75 -16.83 -3.67 8.74
C GLU A 75 -15.48 -3.29 8.12
N TYR A 76 -15.19 -1.98 8.10
CA TYR A 76 -13.94 -1.45 7.54
C TYR A 76 -12.78 -1.62 8.53
N THR A 77 -12.11 -2.78 8.43
CA THR A 77 -10.88 -3.12 9.14
C THR A 77 -9.79 -3.55 8.16
N PHE A 78 -8.53 -3.44 8.56
CA PHE A 78 -7.43 -3.94 7.73
C PHE A 78 -7.47 -5.46 7.56
N ASP A 79 -8.04 -6.19 8.53
CA ASP A 79 -8.25 -7.64 8.41
C ASP A 79 -9.22 -7.95 7.28
N ASN A 80 -10.39 -7.32 7.26
CA ASN A 80 -11.39 -7.54 6.21
C ASN A 80 -10.91 -7.09 4.83
N LEU A 81 -10.17 -5.97 4.74
CA LEU A 81 -9.57 -5.54 3.47
C LEU A 81 -8.52 -6.53 2.97
N ALA A 82 -7.75 -7.15 3.87
CA ALA A 82 -6.79 -8.18 3.52
C ALA A 82 -7.49 -9.48 3.08
N GLU A 83 -8.55 -9.90 3.76
CA GLU A 83 -9.35 -11.06 3.38
C GLU A 83 -9.95 -10.90 1.99
N ILE A 84 -10.60 -9.77 1.68
CA ILE A 84 -11.12 -9.48 0.34
C ILE A 84 -10.01 -9.52 -0.72
N THR A 85 -8.82 -9.01 -0.39
CA THR A 85 -7.68 -9.02 -1.32
C THR A 85 -7.17 -10.44 -1.54
N GLY A 86 -7.11 -11.25 -0.48
CA GLY A 86 -6.76 -12.67 -0.54
C GLY A 86 -7.73 -13.46 -1.40
N ASP A 87 -9.03 -13.32 -1.15
CA ASP A 87 -10.08 -13.97 -1.93
C ASP A 87 -10.06 -13.57 -3.42
N LEU A 88 -9.69 -12.32 -3.71
CA LEU A 88 -9.45 -11.91 -5.10
C LEU A 88 -8.28 -12.70 -5.70
N LEU A 89 -7.15 -12.84 -5.00
CA LEU A 89 -6.01 -13.62 -5.47
C LEU A 89 -6.39 -15.08 -5.68
N ASP A 90 -7.15 -15.67 -4.77
CA ASP A 90 -7.64 -17.06 -4.87
C ASP A 90 -8.55 -17.23 -6.08
N SER A 91 -9.44 -16.28 -6.35
CA SER A 91 -10.32 -16.29 -7.52
C SER A 91 -9.55 -16.20 -8.85
N LEU A 92 -8.34 -15.63 -8.80
CA LEU A 92 -7.41 -15.54 -9.95
C LEU A 92 -6.41 -16.71 -10.00
N GLY A 93 -6.45 -17.64 -9.04
CA GLY A 93 -5.51 -18.76 -8.94
C GLY A 93 -4.08 -18.34 -8.56
N ILE A 94 -3.93 -17.24 -7.83
CA ILE A 94 -2.63 -16.65 -7.47
C ILE A 94 -2.32 -16.95 -6.00
N SER A 95 -1.32 -17.81 -5.74
CA SER A 95 -0.83 -18.11 -4.39
C SER A 95 0.65 -17.75 -4.21
N ARG A 96 1.33 -17.29 -5.28
CA ARG A 96 2.76 -16.95 -5.27
C ARG A 96 3.00 -15.66 -6.02
N PHE A 97 3.53 -14.63 -5.33
CA PHE A 97 3.71 -13.29 -5.91
C PHE A 97 4.84 -12.52 -5.24
N SER A 98 5.35 -11.51 -5.91
CA SER A 98 6.05 -10.39 -5.27
C SER A 98 5.03 -9.31 -4.92
N ILE A 99 5.25 -8.62 -3.80
CA ILE A 99 4.30 -7.62 -3.32
C ILE A 99 4.93 -6.22 -3.31
N TYR A 100 4.18 -5.25 -3.83
CA TYR A 100 4.47 -3.83 -3.68
C TYR A 100 3.42 -3.24 -2.74
N VAL A 101 3.87 -2.64 -1.66
CA VAL A 101 2.99 -2.03 -0.66
C VAL A 101 3.27 -0.53 -0.54
N HIS A 102 2.21 0.25 -0.39
CA HIS A 102 2.28 1.67 -0.11
C HIS A 102 1.24 2.06 0.94
N ASP A 103 1.65 2.78 1.99
CA ASP A 103 0.76 3.34 3.03
C ASP A 103 -0.23 2.28 3.58
N HIS A 104 -1.57 2.46 3.48
CA HIS A 104 -2.59 1.47 3.88
C HIS A 104 -2.46 0.12 3.14
N GLY A 105 -1.84 0.10 1.97
CA GLY A 105 -1.52 -1.16 1.29
C GLY A 105 -0.49 -2.01 2.05
N ALA A 106 0.29 -1.40 2.94
CA ALA A 106 1.25 -2.14 3.76
C ALA A 106 0.56 -3.02 4.82
N PRO A 107 -0.31 -2.53 5.71
CA PRO A 107 -1.02 -3.39 6.66
C PRO A 107 -1.84 -4.50 5.98
N ILE A 108 -2.44 -4.23 4.82
CA ILE A 108 -3.13 -5.25 4.03
C ILE A 108 -2.12 -6.29 3.52
N GLY A 109 -1.03 -5.84 2.92
CA GLY A 109 0.02 -6.71 2.39
C GLY A 109 0.74 -7.52 3.47
N TRP A 110 0.91 -6.97 4.67
CA TRP A 110 1.54 -7.68 5.79
C TRP A 110 0.68 -8.85 6.26
N ARG A 111 -0.65 -8.71 6.28
CA ARG A 111 -1.56 -9.82 6.59
C ARG A 111 -1.45 -10.95 5.55
N LEU A 112 -1.43 -10.60 4.27
CA LEU A 112 -1.19 -11.59 3.21
C LEU A 112 0.20 -12.23 3.29
N THR A 113 1.21 -11.47 3.71
CA THR A 113 2.58 -11.99 3.89
C THR A 113 2.68 -12.98 5.05
N LEU A 114 1.86 -12.81 6.07
CA LEU A 114 1.80 -13.70 7.24
C LEU A 114 0.87 -14.90 7.04
N ASP A 115 0.03 -14.88 6.02
CA ASP A 115 -0.86 -15.99 5.70
C ASP A 115 -0.07 -17.13 5.02
N PRO A 116 -0.06 -18.35 5.59
CA PRO A 116 0.66 -19.49 5.04
C PRO A 116 0.11 -20.01 3.71
N SER A 117 -1.07 -19.55 3.27
CA SER A 117 -1.65 -19.86 1.95
C SER A 117 -0.89 -19.21 0.81
N TYR A 118 -0.11 -18.16 1.10
CA TYR A 118 0.63 -17.38 0.09
C TYR A 118 2.14 -17.49 0.25
N GLU A 119 2.83 -17.50 -0.88
CA GLU A 119 4.29 -17.39 -0.96
C GLU A 119 4.69 -16.00 -1.47
N VAL A 120 5.13 -15.12 -0.58
CA VAL A 120 5.70 -13.82 -0.95
C VAL A 120 7.16 -13.97 -1.32
N THR A 121 7.49 -13.75 -2.60
CA THR A 121 8.83 -14.00 -3.16
C THR A 121 9.78 -12.81 -3.04
N ALA A 122 9.25 -11.59 -2.95
CA ALA A 122 9.98 -10.35 -2.73
C ALA A 122 9.02 -9.26 -2.27
N ILE A 123 9.53 -8.28 -1.55
CA ILE A 123 8.78 -7.13 -1.05
C ILE A 123 9.38 -5.85 -1.62
N ILE A 124 8.52 -4.98 -2.15
CA ILE A 124 8.84 -3.58 -2.44
C ILE A 124 7.96 -2.73 -1.51
N SER A 125 8.58 -2.02 -0.58
CA SER A 125 7.88 -1.13 0.35
C SER A 125 8.17 0.32 0.01
N GLN A 126 7.13 1.05 -0.38
CA GLN A 126 7.17 2.50 -0.54
C GLN A 126 6.34 3.14 0.56
N SER A 127 6.97 3.80 1.52
CA SER A 127 6.30 4.37 2.71
C SER A 127 5.33 3.36 3.39
N GLY A 128 5.58 2.06 3.17
CA GLY A 128 4.83 0.94 3.75
C GLY A 128 5.48 0.52 5.07
N ASN A 129 5.01 1.10 6.17
CA ASN A 129 5.64 0.99 7.47
C ASN A 129 5.44 -0.39 8.14
N ALA A 130 6.44 -0.82 8.93
CA ALA A 130 6.45 -2.05 9.72
C ALA A 130 7.16 -1.87 11.08
N TYR A 131 7.44 -0.61 11.45
CA TYR A 131 8.23 -0.26 12.63
C TYR A 131 7.73 1.03 13.25
N MET A 132 7.79 1.13 14.59
CA MET A 132 7.36 2.33 15.31
C MET A 132 8.15 3.58 14.91
N GLU A 133 9.42 3.41 14.55
CA GLU A 133 10.33 4.49 14.15
C GLU A 133 9.86 5.22 12.87
N GLY A 134 8.98 4.61 12.07
CA GLY A 134 8.41 5.24 10.88
C GLY A 134 7.22 6.16 11.14
N LEU A 135 6.64 6.18 12.34
CA LEU A 135 5.45 6.98 12.65
C LEU A 135 5.85 8.38 13.14
N VAL A 136 5.73 9.38 12.26
CA VAL A 136 6.19 10.76 12.55
C VAL A 136 5.10 11.57 13.25
N GLN A 137 5.43 12.15 14.39
CA GLN A 137 4.58 13.11 15.06
C GLN A 137 4.75 14.52 14.43
N PRO A 138 3.72 15.40 14.40
CA PRO A 138 2.41 15.22 15.07
C PRO A 138 1.32 14.55 14.20
N PHE A 139 1.61 14.12 12.97
CA PHE A 139 0.57 13.59 12.08
C PHE A 139 -0.22 12.43 12.71
N TRP A 140 0.49 11.51 13.37
CA TRP A 140 -0.10 10.33 14.00
C TRP A 140 -0.74 10.60 15.36
N GLU A 141 -0.40 11.72 16.02
CA GLU A 141 -0.96 12.07 17.34
C GLU A 141 -2.48 12.17 17.30
N ASP A 142 -3.03 12.91 16.31
CA ASP A 142 -4.46 13.07 16.13
C ASP A 142 -5.17 11.73 15.86
N LEU A 143 -4.56 10.89 15.01
CA LEU A 143 -5.14 9.60 14.64
C LEU A 143 -5.15 8.63 15.81
N PHE A 144 -4.09 8.57 16.61
CA PHE A 144 -4.04 7.73 17.79
C PHE A 144 -4.94 8.25 18.93
N ALA A 145 -5.07 9.56 19.07
CA ALA A 145 -6.04 10.13 20.01
C ALA A 145 -7.47 9.72 19.63
N TYR A 146 -7.82 9.81 18.34
CA TYR A 146 -9.12 9.37 17.85
C TYR A 146 -9.31 7.85 17.99
N ALA A 147 -8.32 7.03 17.64
CA ALA A 147 -8.41 5.57 17.76
C ALA A 147 -8.59 5.12 19.21
N THR A 148 -7.93 5.80 20.17
CA THR A 148 -7.99 5.46 21.59
C THR A 148 -9.30 5.90 22.25
N ALA A 149 -9.81 7.08 21.89
CA ALA A 149 -11.01 7.67 22.49
C ALA A 149 -11.85 8.37 21.40
N PRO A 150 -12.56 7.62 20.54
CA PRO A 150 -13.39 8.20 19.50
C PRO A 150 -14.47 9.10 20.09
N GLY A 151 -14.58 10.36 19.63
CA GLY A 151 -15.59 11.30 20.11
C GLY A 151 -15.39 12.71 19.61
N ALA A 152 -16.28 13.61 20.05
CA ALA A 152 -16.34 15.00 19.57
C ALA A 152 -15.05 15.80 19.74
N ASP A 153 -14.20 15.44 20.71
CA ASP A 153 -12.96 16.14 20.98
C ASP A 153 -11.79 15.66 20.09
N THR A 154 -11.83 14.42 19.58
CA THR A 154 -10.73 13.77 18.83
C THR A 154 -11.05 13.61 17.34
N GLU A 155 -12.33 13.42 16.99
CA GLU A 155 -12.78 13.21 15.62
C GLU A 155 -12.42 14.37 14.66
N PRO A 156 -12.49 15.67 15.03
CA PRO A 156 -12.12 16.74 14.12
C PRO A 156 -10.68 16.65 13.61
N GLY A 157 -9.73 16.21 14.44
CA GLY A 157 -8.34 15.99 14.05
C GLY A 157 -8.18 14.86 13.03
N ALA A 158 -8.92 13.77 13.21
CA ALA A 158 -8.95 12.65 12.27
C ALA A 158 -9.64 13.05 10.95
N ARG A 159 -10.80 13.73 11.01
CA ARG A 159 -11.50 14.24 9.80
C ARG A 159 -10.68 15.26 9.00
N ALA A 160 -9.82 16.04 9.64
CA ALA A 160 -8.92 16.94 8.95
C ALA A 160 -7.95 16.21 7.98
N LYS A 161 -7.71 14.91 8.17
CA LYS A 161 -6.82 14.13 7.30
C LYS A 161 -7.47 13.79 5.95
N VAL A 162 -8.80 13.83 5.82
CA VAL A 162 -9.54 13.48 4.59
C VAL A 162 -9.96 14.69 3.75
N ASN A 163 -9.64 15.90 4.16
CA ASN A 163 -10.02 17.11 3.42
C ASN A 163 -9.09 17.41 2.24
N ALA A 164 -9.55 18.25 1.31
CA ALA A 164 -8.84 18.59 0.09
C ALA A 164 -7.48 19.28 0.33
N GLU A 165 -7.34 20.07 1.40
CA GLU A 165 -6.10 20.75 1.74
C GLU A 165 -5.04 19.73 2.18
N THR A 166 -5.40 18.79 3.05
CA THR A 166 -4.50 17.71 3.51
C THR A 166 -4.17 16.75 2.38
N THR A 167 -5.15 16.39 1.53
CA THR A 167 -4.88 15.56 0.35
C THR A 167 -3.86 16.23 -0.56
N ARG A 168 -4.03 17.50 -0.89
CA ARG A 168 -3.07 18.26 -1.68
C ARG A 168 -1.70 18.34 -0.99
N TRP A 169 -1.68 18.62 0.31
CA TRP A 169 -0.45 18.69 1.10
C TRP A 169 0.33 17.37 1.03
N GLN A 170 -0.33 16.22 1.16
CA GLN A 170 0.31 14.91 1.04
C GLN A 170 1.03 14.71 -0.30
N TYR A 171 0.56 15.35 -1.38
CA TYR A 171 1.18 15.26 -2.70
C TYR A 171 2.33 16.26 -2.88
N GLU A 172 2.19 17.48 -2.36
CA GLU A 172 3.11 18.58 -2.58
C GLU A 172 4.20 18.70 -1.51
N ASN A 173 3.94 18.21 -0.28
CA ASN A 173 4.89 18.34 0.83
C ASN A 173 6.16 17.53 0.58
N GLY A 174 7.32 18.16 0.86
CA GLY A 174 8.63 17.56 0.56
C GLY A 174 9.02 17.59 -0.91
N ALA A 175 8.16 18.05 -1.84
CA ALA A 175 8.50 18.21 -3.22
C ALA A 175 9.50 19.37 -3.42
N SER A 176 10.66 19.09 -4.05
CA SER A 176 11.67 20.12 -4.35
C SER A 176 11.18 21.16 -5.36
N ASP A 177 10.24 20.76 -6.23
CA ASP A 177 9.55 21.60 -7.19
C ASP A 177 8.09 21.12 -7.32
N ARG A 178 7.19 21.87 -6.69
CA ARG A 178 5.75 21.56 -6.68
C ARG A 178 5.11 21.64 -8.06
N SER A 179 5.72 22.39 -9.01
CA SER A 179 5.21 22.48 -10.37
C SER A 179 5.33 21.17 -11.17
N LEU A 180 6.11 20.21 -10.67
CA LEU A 180 6.25 18.89 -11.26
C LEU A 180 5.18 17.90 -10.78
N VAL A 181 4.40 18.25 -9.74
CA VAL A 181 3.33 17.43 -9.22
C VAL A 181 2.04 17.78 -9.95
N SER A 182 1.49 16.82 -10.72
CA SER A 182 0.27 17.07 -11.48
C SER A 182 -0.94 17.27 -10.56
N PRO A 183 -1.71 18.36 -10.73
CA PRO A 183 -2.95 18.54 -9.96
C PRO A 183 -3.98 17.43 -10.21
N ASP A 184 -3.92 16.75 -11.35
CA ASP A 184 -4.84 15.66 -11.67
C ASP A 184 -4.74 14.52 -10.66
N THR A 185 -3.61 14.38 -9.95
CA THR A 185 -3.40 13.32 -8.96
C THR A 185 -4.28 13.52 -7.74
N TRP A 186 -4.11 14.63 -7.01
CA TRP A 186 -4.88 14.86 -5.79
C TRP A 186 -6.33 15.24 -6.07
N LEU A 187 -6.64 15.87 -7.22
CA LEU A 187 -8.02 16.17 -7.61
C LEU A 187 -8.79 14.87 -7.90
N HIS A 188 -8.16 13.91 -8.57
CA HIS A 188 -8.76 12.59 -8.80
C HIS A 188 -9.04 11.88 -7.47
N ASP A 189 -8.06 11.83 -6.58
CA ASP A 189 -8.18 11.14 -5.30
C ASP A 189 -9.22 11.84 -4.41
N GLN A 190 -9.19 13.18 -4.33
CA GLN A 190 -10.18 13.93 -3.54
C GLN A 190 -11.60 13.72 -4.05
N THR A 191 -11.81 13.68 -5.36
CA THR A 191 -13.13 13.40 -5.93
C THR A 191 -13.70 12.05 -5.43
N LEU A 192 -12.85 11.07 -5.20
CA LEU A 192 -13.24 9.76 -4.68
C LEU A 192 -13.43 9.77 -3.16
N LEU A 193 -12.65 10.57 -2.44
CA LEU A 193 -12.83 10.78 -0.99
C LEU A 193 -14.11 11.57 -0.68
N ASP A 194 -14.51 12.49 -1.56
CA ASP A 194 -15.73 13.31 -1.40
C ASP A 194 -17.04 12.52 -1.69
N ARG A 195 -16.94 11.23 -2.00
CA ARG A 195 -18.15 10.40 -2.11
C ARG A 195 -18.90 10.38 -0.78
N PRO A 196 -20.23 10.55 -0.78
CA PRO A 196 -21.02 10.52 0.45
C PRO A 196 -20.73 9.26 1.28
N GLY A 197 -20.40 9.43 2.58
CA GLY A 197 -20.07 8.35 3.51
C GLY A 197 -18.61 7.87 3.46
N ASN A 198 -17.78 8.33 2.53
CA ASN A 198 -16.39 7.89 2.47
C ASN A 198 -15.55 8.39 3.65
N ASP A 199 -15.87 9.55 4.20
CA ASP A 199 -15.25 10.06 5.42
C ASP A 199 -15.44 9.10 6.61
N GLU A 200 -16.61 8.48 6.76
CA GLU A 200 -16.87 7.45 7.79
C GLU A 200 -16.04 6.20 7.55
N VAL A 201 -15.88 5.79 6.28
CA VAL A 201 -15.00 4.68 5.90
C VAL A 201 -13.55 4.95 6.36
N GLN A 202 -13.05 6.15 6.07
CA GLN A 202 -11.68 6.51 6.45
C GLN A 202 -11.51 6.60 7.97
N LEU A 203 -12.50 7.16 8.67
CA LEU A 203 -12.50 7.21 10.13
C LEU A 203 -12.52 5.81 10.76
N ALA A 204 -13.25 4.86 10.18
CA ALA A 204 -13.23 3.47 10.64
C ALA A 204 -11.83 2.86 10.51
N LEU A 205 -11.15 3.05 9.38
CA LEU A 205 -9.79 2.56 9.17
C LEU A 205 -8.75 3.28 10.06
N PHE A 206 -8.90 4.58 10.31
CA PHE A 206 -8.04 5.28 11.26
C PHE A 206 -8.22 4.74 12.69
N ARG A 207 -9.44 4.40 13.09
CA ARG A 207 -9.72 3.77 14.38
C ARG A 207 -9.14 2.36 14.49
N ASP A 208 -9.13 1.60 13.38
CA ASP A 208 -8.56 0.25 13.32
C ASP A 208 -7.02 0.25 13.21
N TYR A 209 -6.39 1.40 12.91
CA TYR A 209 -4.95 1.46 12.62
C TYR A 209 -4.04 0.89 13.71
N PRO A 210 -4.33 1.02 15.02
CA PRO A 210 -3.50 0.42 16.08
C PRO A 210 -3.31 -1.10 15.95
N THR A 211 -4.27 -1.83 15.38
CA THR A 211 -4.16 -3.29 15.15
C THR A 211 -2.97 -3.64 14.24
N ASN A 212 -2.57 -2.71 13.36
CA ASN A 212 -1.40 -2.90 12.49
C ASN A 212 -0.10 -2.87 13.31
N ILE A 213 -0.03 -1.99 14.30
CA ILE A 213 1.12 -1.87 15.21
C ILE A 213 1.25 -3.12 16.08
N ASP A 214 0.13 -3.64 16.57
CA ASP A 214 0.08 -4.88 17.35
C ASP A 214 0.62 -6.07 16.53
N GLY A 215 0.48 -6.05 15.21
CA GLY A 215 1.00 -7.05 14.29
C GLY A 215 2.51 -6.94 13.99
N TYR A 216 3.17 -5.82 14.29
CA TYR A 216 4.59 -5.62 13.94
C TYR A 216 5.55 -6.67 14.53
N PRO A 217 5.43 -7.12 15.79
CA PRO A 217 6.32 -8.14 16.32
C PRO A 217 6.29 -9.45 15.53
N GLN A 218 5.10 -9.91 15.11
CA GLN A 218 4.95 -11.12 14.30
C GLN A 218 5.54 -10.93 12.89
N LEU A 219 5.30 -9.78 12.27
CA LEU A 219 5.85 -9.45 10.97
C LEU A 219 7.38 -9.36 10.99
N GLN A 220 7.96 -8.74 12.01
CA GLN A 220 9.40 -8.65 12.20
C GLN A 220 10.03 -10.02 12.42
N GLU A 221 9.36 -10.94 13.12
CA GLU A 221 9.80 -12.33 13.24
C GLU A 221 9.75 -13.05 11.88
N TYR A 222 8.71 -12.83 11.07
CA TYR A 222 8.67 -13.34 9.70
C TYR A 222 9.86 -12.81 8.89
N PHE A 223 10.22 -11.53 8.99
CA PHE A 223 11.40 -11.00 8.28
C PHE A 223 12.68 -11.69 8.71
N ARG A 224 12.89 -11.86 10.02
CA ARG A 224 14.09 -12.57 10.56
C ARG A 224 14.18 -13.99 10.09
N THR A 225 13.08 -14.71 10.02
CA THR A 225 13.06 -16.13 9.69
C THR A 225 13.05 -16.41 8.19
N SER A 226 12.31 -15.64 7.41
CA SER A 226 12.18 -15.83 5.96
C SER A 226 13.35 -15.26 5.18
N GLN A 227 13.96 -14.17 5.65
CA GLN A 227 14.95 -13.38 4.92
C GLN A 227 14.50 -13.06 3.50
N VAL A 228 13.20 -12.73 3.36
CA VAL A 228 12.61 -12.35 2.08
C VAL A 228 13.33 -11.14 1.49
N PRO A 229 13.69 -11.15 0.19
CA PRO A 229 14.29 -9.98 -0.45
C PRO A 229 13.39 -8.76 -0.33
N LEU A 230 13.94 -7.64 0.14
CA LEU A 230 13.19 -6.41 0.34
C LEU A 230 13.92 -5.20 -0.28
N LEU A 231 13.15 -4.38 -0.99
CA LEU A 231 13.52 -3.05 -1.45
C LEU A 231 12.60 -2.03 -0.75
N ALA A 232 13.19 -1.14 0.07
CA ALA A 232 12.49 0.00 0.64
C ALA A 232 12.80 1.28 -0.15
N VAL A 233 11.76 1.99 -0.60
CA VAL A 233 11.87 3.26 -1.32
C VAL A 233 11.07 4.31 -0.56
N TRP A 234 11.74 5.36 -0.09
CA TRP A 234 11.15 6.34 0.81
C TRP A 234 11.43 7.77 0.44
N GLY A 235 10.54 8.68 0.82
CA GLY A 235 10.82 10.11 0.83
C GLY A 235 11.70 10.48 2.02
N ALA A 236 12.83 11.15 1.79
CA ALA A 236 13.71 11.60 2.88
C ALA A 236 13.04 12.66 3.78
N GLY A 237 12.04 13.38 3.26
CA GLY A 237 11.26 14.39 3.97
C GLY A 237 9.80 13.97 4.19
N ASP A 238 9.51 12.68 4.24
CA ASP A 238 8.16 12.18 4.52
C ASP A 238 7.81 12.48 5.98
N GLU A 239 6.78 13.30 6.18
CA GLU A 239 6.30 13.74 7.51
C GLU A 239 5.16 12.86 8.04
N ILE A 240 4.79 11.82 7.31
CA ILE A 240 3.79 10.81 7.73
C ILE A 240 4.52 9.54 8.13
N PHE A 241 5.26 8.96 7.19
CA PHE A 241 6.11 7.81 7.42
C PHE A 241 7.58 8.20 7.24
N GLY A 242 8.26 8.44 8.34
CA GLY A 242 9.64 8.91 8.33
C GLY A 242 10.62 7.87 7.77
N PRO A 243 11.76 8.33 7.20
CA PRO A 243 12.75 7.45 6.61
C PRO A 243 13.43 6.51 7.61
N ASP A 244 13.28 6.74 8.91
CA ASP A 244 13.75 5.82 9.95
C ASP A 244 12.98 4.49 9.94
N GLY A 245 11.70 4.50 9.53
CA GLY A 245 10.93 3.27 9.27
C GLY A 245 11.53 2.43 8.14
N ALA A 246 12.00 3.08 7.06
CA ALA A 246 12.71 2.38 5.99
C ALA A 246 14.05 1.78 6.46
N ARG A 247 14.82 2.53 7.23
CA ARG A 247 16.11 2.07 7.78
C ARG A 247 15.94 0.91 8.76
N ALA A 248 14.83 0.89 9.49
CA ALA A 248 14.54 -0.16 10.47
C ALA A 248 14.43 -1.56 9.85
N PHE A 249 14.05 -1.67 8.56
CA PHE A 249 14.03 -2.96 7.88
C PHE A 249 15.39 -3.68 7.91
N THR A 250 16.52 -2.96 7.87
CA THR A 250 17.86 -3.56 7.89
C THR A 250 18.17 -4.31 9.18
N ARG A 251 17.43 -4.07 10.26
CA ARG A 251 17.56 -4.76 11.54
C ARG A 251 17.17 -6.23 11.44
N ASP A 252 16.10 -6.51 10.71
CA ASP A 252 15.53 -7.84 10.58
C ASP A 252 15.84 -8.48 9.20
N LEU A 253 16.14 -7.65 8.20
CA LEU A 253 16.52 -8.01 6.83
C LEU A 253 17.84 -7.32 6.46
N PRO A 254 18.99 -7.81 6.93
CA PRO A 254 20.29 -7.13 6.72
C PRO A 254 20.69 -6.99 5.25
N ASP A 255 20.17 -7.86 4.36
CA ASP A 255 20.41 -7.78 2.91
C ASP A 255 19.36 -6.89 2.19
N SER A 256 18.51 -6.16 2.92
CA SER A 256 17.53 -5.25 2.31
C SER A 256 18.19 -4.06 1.62
N GLU A 257 17.64 -3.66 0.49
CA GLU A 257 18.04 -2.44 -0.23
C GLU A 257 17.17 -1.27 0.21
N VAL A 258 17.77 -0.20 0.77
CA VAL A 258 17.03 0.95 1.30
C VAL A 258 17.44 2.23 0.56
N HIS A 259 16.48 2.88 -0.07
CA HIS A 259 16.62 4.17 -0.75
C HIS A 259 15.74 5.22 -0.09
N ALA A 260 16.35 6.17 0.62
CA ALA A 260 15.69 7.39 1.07
C ALA A 260 16.13 8.54 0.15
N ALA A 261 15.27 8.93 -0.79
CA ALA A 261 15.53 10.00 -1.77
C ALA A 261 14.70 11.25 -1.45
N GLY A 262 15.08 12.42 -1.96
CA GLY A 262 14.59 13.73 -1.54
C GLY A 262 13.10 14.07 -1.72
N TRP A 263 12.23 13.08 -1.98
CA TRP A 263 10.77 13.23 -2.13
C TRP A 263 10.05 12.07 -1.46
N ALA A 264 8.82 12.33 -0.97
CA ALA A 264 7.81 11.28 -0.85
C ALA A 264 7.43 10.87 -2.30
N LEU A 265 8.13 9.88 -2.86
CA LEU A 265 7.91 9.43 -4.24
C LEU A 265 6.59 8.68 -4.33
N ARG A 266 5.59 9.27 -5.02
CA ARG A 266 4.43 8.49 -5.47
C ARG A 266 4.68 8.00 -6.91
N PRO A 267 4.35 6.74 -7.25
CA PRO A 267 4.67 6.14 -8.55
C PRO A 267 4.14 6.86 -9.79
N GLY A 268 3.28 7.86 -9.65
CA GLY A 268 2.71 8.61 -10.76
C GLY A 268 3.36 9.94 -11.09
N ASP A 269 4.21 10.48 -10.21
CA ASP A 269 4.62 11.90 -10.26
C ASP A 269 6.12 12.11 -10.51
N ALA A 270 6.91 11.03 -10.57
CA ALA A 270 8.35 11.14 -10.78
C ALA A 270 8.70 11.55 -12.21
N PRO A 271 9.53 12.60 -12.40
CA PRO A 271 10.09 12.89 -13.71
C PRO A 271 10.84 11.68 -14.26
N ARG A 272 10.83 11.50 -15.59
CA ARG A 272 11.41 10.33 -16.30
C ARG A 272 12.85 9.94 -15.89
N ARG A 273 13.60 10.79 -15.20
CA ARG A 273 14.91 10.46 -14.64
C ARG A 273 14.86 9.51 -13.44
N HIS A 274 13.80 9.56 -12.62
CA HIS A 274 13.59 8.62 -11.49
C HIS A 274 12.90 7.32 -11.91
N GLN A 275 12.27 7.28 -13.10
CA GLN A 275 11.79 6.03 -13.70
C GLN A 275 12.93 5.02 -14.01
N ARG A 276 14.20 5.44 -13.90
CA ARG A 276 15.35 4.52 -14.01
C ARG A 276 15.68 3.79 -12.70
N LEU A 277 15.11 4.21 -11.57
CA LEU A 277 15.00 3.39 -10.37
C LEU A 277 13.77 2.46 -10.53
N HIS A 278 13.73 1.72 -11.64
CA HIS A 278 12.87 0.54 -11.69
C HIS A 278 13.37 -0.37 -10.57
N PRO A 279 12.55 -0.63 -9.53
CA PRO A 279 12.89 -1.71 -8.64
C PRO A 279 13.08 -2.91 -9.56
N ARG A 280 14.32 -3.38 -9.69
CA ARG A 280 14.50 -4.76 -10.11
C ARG A 280 13.84 -5.51 -8.98
N VAL A 281 12.64 -6.06 -9.24
CA VAL A 281 12.02 -7.00 -8.29
C VAL A 281 13.15 -7.94 -7.90
N PRO A 282 13.54 -8.00 -6.61
CA PRO A 282 14.67 -8.78 -6.19
C PRO A 282 14.50 -10.19 -6.76
N ARG A 283 15.53 -10.74 -7.43
CA ARG A 283 15.40 -12.07 -8.02
C ARG A 283 15.26 -13.07 -6.89
N PRO A 284 14.23 -13.94 -6.89
CA PRO A 284 14.15 -15.01 -5.90
C PRO A 284 15.47 -15.81 -5.94
N ARG A 285 16.04 -16.10 -4.77
CA ARG A 285 17.25 -16.92 -4.68
C ARG A 285 16.94 -18.30 -5.29
N PRO A 286 17.73 -18.83 -6.24
CA PRO A 286 17.52 -20.17 -6.76
C PRO A 286 17.81 -21.18 -5.64
N GLY A 287 16.79 -21.97 -5.26
CA GLY A 287 16.94 -23.25 -4.61
C GLY A 287 16.98 -23.29 -3.08
N LEU A 288 15.83 -23.08 -2.42
CA LEU A 288 15.51 -23.83 -1.21
C LEU A 288 14.50 -24.91 -1.61
N ARG A 289 15.00 -26.08 -1.99
CA ARG A 289 14.14 -27.26 -2.10
C ARG A 289 13.71 -27.62 -0.67
N CYS A 290 12.43 -27.47 -0.38
CA CYS A 290 11.83 -28.07 0.79
C CYS A 290 12.02 -29.58 0.69
N SER A 291 12.91 -30.16 1.52
CA SER A 291 13.00 -31.59 1.69
C SER A 291 11.73 -32.06 2.41
N ARG A 292 10.87 -32.73 1.66
CA ARG A 292 9.78 -33.52 2.25
C ARG A 292 10.41 -34.66 3.03
N SER A 293 10.19 -34.71 4.29
CA SER A 293 10.27 -35.91 5.13
C SER A 293 8.91 -36.21 5.72
#